data_9bec3c293f7dce9c621f174c8f0ad70e
#
_entry.id   9bec3c293f7dce9c621f174c8f0ad70e
#
_cell.length_a   1.000
_cell.length_b   1.000
_cell.length_c   1.000
_cell.angle_alpha   90.00
_cell.angle_beta   90.00
_cell.angle_gamma   90.00
#
_symmetry.space_group_name_H-M   'P 1'
#
loop_
_entity.id
_entity.type
_entity.pdbx_description
1 polymer ?
#
loop_
_entity_poly.entity_id
_entity_poly.type
_entity_poly.pdbx_seq_one_letter_code
_entity_poly.pdbx_strand_id
1 'polypeptide(L)'
;IRSSADVVKAIALGADAVYIATSALMALGCHLCRSCQTGRCNWGIATQIPELTQRLNPDMGCQRLVNLITAWNHEIKEMMGGMGINSIEALRGNRLMLRGVGLNEKELEILGVKHAGE
;
A
#
# COMPACT_ATOMS: atom_id res chain seq x y z
N ILE A 1 3.35 -2.99 -1.95
CA ILE A 1 2.36 -2.34 -1.06
C ILE A 1 1.05 -2.24 -1.83
N ARG A 2 0.04 -2.99 -1.41
CA ARG A 2 -1.27 -3.08 -2.08
C ARG A 2 -2.42 -2.67 -1.16
N SER A 3 -2.17 -2.62 0.14
CA SER A 3 -3.18 -2.32 1.15
C SER A 3 -2.57 -1.62 2.36
N SER A 4 -3.40 -1.08 3.22
CA SER A 4 -3.03 -0.50 4.52
C SER A 4 -2.27 -1.50 5.41
N ALA A 5 -2.65 -2.77 5.38
CA ALA A 5 -1.97 -3.83 6.14
C ALA A 5 -0.52 -4.03 5.67
N ASP A 6 -0.25 -3.92 4.37
CA ASP A 6 1.12 -3.98 3.85
C ASP A 6 1.97 -2.82 4.38
N VAL A 7 1.38 -1.62 4.51
CA VAL A 7 2.04 -0.45 5.09
C VAL A 7 2.42 -0.73 6.55
N VAL A 8 1.47 -1.20 7.36
CA VAL A 8 1.70 -1.52 8.78
C VAL A 8 2.80 -2.58 8.93
N LYS A 9 2.77 -3.63 8.13
CA LYS A 9 3.80 -4.68 8.15
C LYS A 9 5.18 -4.14 7.79
N ALA A 10 5.28 -3.32 6.74
CA ALA A 10 6.54 -2.72 6.31
C ALA A 10 7.15 -1.84 7.41
N ILE A 11 6.35 -0.97 8.03
CA ILE A 11 6.78 -0.11 9.13
C ILE A 11 7.17 -0.95 10.35
N ALA A 12 6.38 -1.97 10.71
CA ALA A 12 6.70 -2.87 11.81
C ALA A 12 8.01 -3.65 11.58
N LEU A 13 8.35 -3.96 10.33
CA LEU A 13 9.63 -4.57 9.96
C LEU A 13 10.81 -3.59 9.95
N GLY A 14 10.57 -2.30 10.15
CA GLY A 14 11.61 -1.28 10.31
C GLY A 14 11.70 -0.24 9.19
N ALA A 15 10.77 -0.22 8.25
CA ALA A 15 10.73 0.83 7.24
C ALA A 15 10.37 2.18 7.88
N ASP A 16 11.01 3.25 7.42
CA ASP A 16 10.67 4.62 7.82
C ASP A 16 9.50 5.18 7.03
N ALA A 17 9.38 4.74 5.78
CA ALA A 17 8.32 5.13 4.86
C ALA A 17 8.10 4.02 3.84
N VAL A 18 7.03 4.12 3.08
CA VAL A 18 6.72 3.17 1.99
C VAL A 18 6.44 3.92 0.69
N TYR A 19 6.90 3.36 -0.42
CA TYR A 19 6.48 3.79 -1.74
C TYR A 19 5.27 2.99 -2.19
N ILE A 20 4.30 3.67 -2.79
CA ILE A 20 3.16 3.04 -3.46
C ILE A 20 3.12 3.49 -4.91
N ALA A 21 2.58 2.67 -5.78
CA ALA A 21 2.41 2.98 -7.19
C ALA A 21 1.07 2.45 -7.73
N THR A 22 0.98 1.15 -7.92
CA THR A 22 -0.18 0.51 -8.56
C THR A 22 -1.49 0.76 -7.81
N SER A 23 -1.48 0.74 -6.47
CA SER A 23 -2.69 1.04 -5.68
C SER A 23 -3.20 2.46 -5.93
N ALA A 24 -2.30 3.44 -6.03
CA ALA A 24 -2.66 4.81 -6.38
C ALA A 24 -3.19 4.90 -7.81
N LEU A 25 -2.57 4.21 -8.78
CA LEU A 25 -3.06 4.16 -10.16
C LEU A 25 -4.44 3.53 -10.24
N MET A 26 -4.71 2.47 -9.48
CA MET A 26 -6.03 1.83 -9.43
C MET A 26 -7.09 2.78 -8.86
N ALA A 27 -6.76 3.58 -7.86
CA ALA A 27 -7.65 4.62 -7.35
C ALA A 27 -8.01 5.65 -8.41
N LEU A 28 -7.08 5.98 -9.31
CA LEU A 28 -7.31 6.88 -10.45
C LEU A 28 -8.15 6.24 -11.57
N GLY A 29 -8.36 4.94 -11.56
CA GLY A 29 -9.14 4.22 -12.57
C GLY A 29 -8.32 3.27 -13.45
N CYS A 30 -7.08 2.98 -13.12
CA CYS A 30 -6.26 2.00 -13.84
C CYS A 30 -6.86 0.59 -13.70
N HIS A 31 -6.99 -0.12 -14.81
CA HIS A 31 -7.52 -1.48 -14.87
C HIS A 31 -6.45 -2.57 -15.01
N LEU A 32 -5.18 -2.23 -14.80
CA LEU A 32 -4.06 -3.16 -14.87
C LEU A 32 -3.91 -3.89 -16.22
N CYS A 33 -4.23 -3.22 -17.32
CA CYS A 33 -4.10 -3.80 -18.66
C CYS A 33 -2.64 -4.00 -19.11
N ARG A 34 -1.67 -3.40 -18.39
CA ARG A 34 -0.22 -3.53 -18.63
C ARG A 34 0.24 -3.09 -20.02
N SER A 35 -0.45 -2.13 -20.62
CA SER A 35 -0.10 -1.57 -21.93
C SER A 35 0.52 -0.17 -21.84
N CYS A 36 1.02 0.23 -20.67
CA CYS A 36 1.57 1.57 -20.41
C CYS A 36 2.72 1.92 -21.37
N GLN A 37 3.59 0.95 -21.67
CA GLN A 37 4.74 1.14 -22.54
C GLN A 37 4.37 1.49 -23.99
N THR A 38 3.14 1.24 -24.42
CA THR A 38 2.67 1.59 -25.77
C THR A 38 2.30 3.05 -25.91
N GLY A 39 2.13 3.79 -24.81
CA GLY A 39 1.63 5.15 -24.81
C GLY A 39 0.15 5.27 -25.20
N ARG A 40 -0.59 4.16 -25.23
CA ARG A 40 -2.01 4.09 -25.62
C ARG A 40 -2.91 3.63 -24.47
N CYS A 41 -2.70 4.22 -23.30
CA CYS A 41 -3.53 3.91 -22.14
C CYS A 41 -4.97 4.31 -22.37
N ASN A 42 -5.89 3.34 -22.40
CA ASN A 42 -7.32 3.56 -22.58
C ASN A 42 -7.96 4.40 -21.46
N TRP A 43 -7.30 4.50 -20.31
CA TRP A 43 -7.80 5.20 -19.12
C TRP A 43 -7.28 6.63 -19.01
N GLY A 44 -6.47 7.06 -20.00
CA GLY A 44 -5.95 8.43 -20.07
C GLY A 44 -4.81 8.72 -19.10
N ILE A 45 -4.22 7.70 -18.46
CA ILE A 45 -3.16 7.88 -17.45
C ILE A 45 -1.77 7.90 -18.09
N ALA A 46 -1.39 6.81 -18.74
CA ALA A 46 -0.06 6.63 -19.36
C ALA A 46 -0.13 6.88 -20.87
N THR A 47 -0.50 8.09 -21.28
CA THR A 47 -0.65 8.47 -22.69
C THR A 47 -0.49 9.96 -22.87
N GLN A 48 -0.06 10.37 -24.08
CA GLN A 48 -0.04 11.76 -24.54
C GLN A 48 -1.03 11.98 -25.69
N ILE A 49 -1.78 10.96 -26.09
CA ILE A 49 -2.76 11.05 -27.18
C ILE A 49 -3.95 11.87 -26.69
N PRO A 50 -4.30 13.01 -27.34
CA PRO A 50 -5.33 13.94 -26.85
C PRO A 50 -6.69 13.27 -26.59
N GLU A 51 -7.12 12.38 -27.47
CA GLU A 51 -8.39 11.67 -27.36
C GLU A 51 -8.44 10.73 -26.15
N LEU A 52 -7.29 10.23 -25.71
CA LEU A 52 -7.18 9.35 -24.57
C LEU A 52 -6.98 10.14 -23.27
N THR A 53 -6.17 11.21 -23.29
CA THR A 53 -5.93 12.04 -22.09
C THR A 53 -7.21 12.67 -21.54
N GLN A 54 -8.17 12.98 -22.41
CA GLN A 54 -9.48 13.52 -22.03
C GLN A 54 -10.31 12.57 -21.18
N ARG A 55 -9.98 11.27 -21.16
CA ARG A 55 -10.71 10.28 -20.37
C ARG A 55 -10.40 10.33 -18.89
N LEU A 56 -9.27 10.92 -18.50
CA LEU A 56 -8.91 11.16 -17.11
C LEU A 56 -9.35 12.55 -16.69
N ASN A 57 -10.26 12.61 -15.72
CA ASN A 57 -10.64 13.86 -15.07
C ASN A 57 -9.74 14.06 -13.85
N PRO A 58 -8.85 15.07 -13.81
CA PRO A 58 -7.91 15.29 -12.71
C PRO A 58 -8.58 15.54 -11.36
N ASP A 59 -9.70 16.28 -11.35
CA ASP A 59 -10.39 16.61 -10.10
C ASP A 59 -11.02 15.34 -9.48
N MET A 60 -11.64 14.51 -10.30
CA MET A 60 -12.18 13.23 -9.86
C MET A 60 -11.06 12.26 -9.43
N GLY A 61 -9.95 12.24 -10.17
CA GLY A 61 -8.78 11.46 -9.82
C GLY A 61 -8.19 11.87 -8.48
N CYS A 62 -8.04 13.16 -8.25
CA CYS A 62 -7.60 13.73 -6.98
C CYS A 62 -8.49 13.28 -5.82
N GLN A 63 -9.81 13.42 -5.97
CA GLN A 63 -10.76 13.02 -4.91
C GLN A 63 -10.68 11.52 -4.60
N ARG A 64 -10.56 10.69 -5.64
CA ARG A 64 -10.41 9.23 -5.47
C ARG A 64 -9.14 8.86 -4.72
N LEU A 65 -8.02 9.53 -5.03
CA LEU A 65 -6.76 9.31 -4.34
C LEU A 65 -6.82 9.76 -2.87
N VAL A 66 -7.42 10.92 -2.62
CA VAL A 66 -7.68 11.40 -1.26
C VAL A 66 -8.51 10.39 -0.46
N ASN A 67 -9.56 9.83 -1.07
CA ASN A 67 -10.40 8.81 -0.43
C ASN A 67 -9.59 7.55 -0.09
N LEU A 68 -8.73 7.08 -1.01
CA LEU A 68 -7.87 5.92 -0.75
C LEU A 68 -6.96 6.15 0.45
N ILE A 69 -6.22 7.27 0.46
CA ILE A 69 -5.26 7.57 1.53
C ILE A 69 -5.98 7.80 2.86
N THR A 70 -7.15 8.45 2.85
CA THR A 70 -7.97 8.65 4.05
C THR A 70 -8.45 7.31 4.62
N ALA A 71 -8.93 6.40 3.77
CA ALA A 71 -9.35 5.07 4.20
C ALA A 71 -8.18 4.28 4.78
N TRP A 72 -7.01 4.27 4.11
CA TRP A 72 -5.83 3.61 4.62
C TRP A 72 -5.36 4.18 5.96
N ASN A 73 -5.40 5.50 6.11
CA ASN A 73 -5.05 6.14 7.38
C ASN A 73 -5.97 5.70 8.52
N HIS A 74 -7.26 5.59 8.25
CA HIS A 74 -8.23 5.08 9.23
C HIS A 74 -7.93 3.61 9.60
N GLU A 75 -7.75 2.75 8.61
CA GLU A 75 -7.44 1.33 8.82
C GLU A 75 -6.11 1.13 9.58
N ILE A 76 -5.08 1.93 9.27
CA ILE A 76 -3.79 1.89 9.97
C ILE A 76 -3.98 2.24 11.45
N LYS A 77 -4.77 3.26 11.76
CA LYS A 77 -5.10 3.65 13.14
C LYS A 77 -5.84 2.53 13.87
N GLU A 78 -6.77 1.85 13.22
CA GLU A 78 -7.49 0.71 13.80
C GLU A 78 -6.53 -0.46 14.12
N MET A 79 -5.65 -0.80 13.18
CA MET A 79 -4.64 -1.85 13.40
C MET A 79 -3.69 -1.49 14.54
N MET A 80 -3.22 -0.25 14.59
CA MET A 80 -2.37 0.24 15.68
C MET A 80 -3.11 0.22 17.03
N GLY A 81 -4.37 0.62 17.04
CA GLY A 81 -5.24 0.54 18.22
C GLY A 81 -5.38 -0.90 18.74
N GLY A 82 -5.55 -1.86 17.82
CA GLY A 82 -5.56 -3.28 18.16
C GLY A 82 -4.23 -3.79 18.73
N MET A 83 -3.11 -3.16 18.40
CA MET A 83 -1.80 -3.44 18.98
C MET A 83 -1.54 -2.69 20.30
N GLY A 84 -2.42 -1.77 20.69
CA GLY A 84 -2.25 -0.94 21.89
C GLY A 84 -1.25 0.21 21.71
N ILE A 85 -0.99 0.65 20.49
CA ILE A 85 -0.06 1.76 20.18
C ILE A 85 -0.78 2.89 19.48
N ASN A 86 -0.28 4.12 19.64
CA ASN A 86 -0.93 5.34 19.15
C ASN A 86 0.00 6.23 18.31
N SER A 87 1.19 5.76 17.95
CA SER A 87 2.13 6.51 17.13
C SER A 87 2.85 5.62 16.14
N ILE A 88 3.18 6.16 14.97
CA ILE A 88 3.96 5.45 13.94
C ILE A 88 5.38 5.14 14.46
N GLU A 89 5.96 6.01 15.27
CA GLU A 89 7.26 5.77 15.89
C GLU A 89 7.27 4.52 16.76
N ALA A 90 6.18 4.27 17.50
CA ALA A 90 6.02 3.06 18.31
C ALA A 90 5.79 1.80 17.46
N LEU A 91 5.28 1.95 16.24
CA LEU A 91 5.13 0.85 15.28
C LEU A 91 6.45 0.49 14.60
N ARG A 92 7.30 1.49 14.32
CA ARG A 92 8.55 1.28 13.56
C ARG A 92 9.46 0.26 14.23
N GLY A 93 9.71 -0.84 13.54
CA GLY A 93 10.54 -1.93 14.04
C GLY A 93 9.89 -2.77 15.15
N ASN A 94 8.62 -2.54 15.47
CA ASN A 94 7.88 -3.29 16.47
C ASN A 94 7.30 -4.57 15.86
N ARG A 95 7.99 -5.68 16.03
CA ARG A 95 7.65 -6.98 15.46
C ARG A 95 6.80 -7.86 16.39
N LEU A 96 6.42 -7.36 17.57
CA LEU A 96 5.76 -8.16 18.62
C LEU A 96 4.45 -8.81 18.14
N MET A 97 3.71 -8.12 17.31
CA MET A 97 2.41 -8.59 16.76
C MET A 97 2.53 -9.27 15.41
N LEU A 98 3.72 -9.26 14.78
CA LEU A 98 3.93 -9.95 13.51
C LEU A 98 4.10 -11.44 13.72
N ARG A 99 3.57 -12.22 12.78
CA ARG A 99 3.70 -13.67 12.72
C ARG A 99 4.05 -14.11 11.31
N GLY A 100 4.99 -15.04 11.20
CA GLY A 100 5.35 -15.64 9.92
C GLY A 100 4.41 -16.81 9.60
N VAL A 101 3.95 -16.86 8.37
CA VAL A 101 3.16 -17.97 7.81
C VAL A 101 3.91 -18.51 6.61
N GLY A 102 4.18 -19.82 6.60
CA GLY A 102 4.89 -20.47 5.49
C GLY A 102 6.38 -20.09 5.37
N LEU A 103 6.98 -19.56 6.44
CA LEU A 103 8.39 -19.24 6.51
C LEU A 103 9.15 -20.33 7.25
N ASN A 104 10.40 -20.60 6.84
CA ASN A 104 11.28 -21.51 7.57
C ASN A 104 11.94 -20.80 8.78
N GLU A 105 12.59 -21.57 9.65
CA GLU A 105 13.22 -21.07 10.88
C GLU A 105 14.25 -19.95 10.59
N LYS A 106 15.03 -20.09 9.53
CA LYS A 106 16.05 -19.09 9.16
C LYS A 106 15.43 -17.77 8.70
N GLU A 107 14.34 -17.85 7.96
CA GLU A 107 13.58 -16.67 7.52
C GLU A 107 12.94 -15.96 8.71
N LEU A 108 12.36 -16.71 9.65
CA LEU A 108 11.80 -16.16 10.89
C LEU A 108 12.87 -15.45 11.74
N GLU A 109 14.05 -16.08 11.87
CA GLU A 109 15.20 -15.49 12.56
C GLU A 109 15.64 -14.17 11.93
N ILE A 110 15.81 -14.16 10.59
CA ILE A 110 16.25 -12.98 9.85
C ILE A 110 15.23 -11.83 9.99
N LEU A 111 13.95 -12.13 9.90
CA LEU A 111 12.88 -11.14 10.04
C LEU A 111 12.62 -10.74 11.50
N GLY A 112 13.09 -11.52 12.46
CA GLY A 112 12.86 -11.28 13.88
C GLY A 112 11.39 -11.43 14.28
N VAL A 113 10.67 -12.37 13.65
CA VAL A 113 9.24 -12.63 13.91
C VAL A 113 9.04 -14.07 14.36
N LYS A 114 7.96 -14.31 15.10
CA LYS A 114 7.57 -15.66 15.53
C LYS A 114 6.74 -16.36 14.46
N HIS A 115 6.66 -17.67 14.56
CA HIS A 115 5.75 -18.46 13.73
C HIS A 115 4.29 -18.18 14.10
N ALA A 116 3.40 -18.29 13.12
CA ALA A 116 1.96 -18.22 13.39
C ALA A 116 1.54 -19.35 14.35
N GLY A 117 0.83 -19.00 15.41
CA GLY A 117 0.42 -19.94 16.44
C GLY A 117 1.27 -19.92 17.73
N GLU A 118 2.35 -19.12 17.77
CA GLU A 118 3.18 -18.91 18.97
C GLU A 118 2.78 -17.68 19.78
#